data_4dcb9bbdf78a4e8948f03201b6e2ed39
#
_entry.id   4dcb9bbdf78a4e8948f03201b6e2ed39
#
_cell.length_a   1.000
_cell.length_b   1.000
_cell.length_c   1.000
_cell.angle_alpha   90.00
_cell.angle_beta   90.00
_cell.angle_gamma   90.00
#
_symmetry.space_group_name_H-M   'P 1'
#
loop_
_entity.id
_entity.type
_entity.pdbx_description
1 polymer ?
#
loop_
_entity_poly.entity_id
_entity_poly.type
_entity_poly.pdbx_seq_one_letter_code
_entity_poly.pdbx_strand_id
1 'polypeptide(L)' 'MQTLNQISNGQSVLIKAVSNSELKIKLIELGLIEGQVLYVLFRAPLGDPMAIDIDGSVLSLRLSEAELIQVDHLTSLG' A
#
# COMPACT_ATOMS: atom_id res chain seq x y z
N MET A 1 1.01 2.72 -14.34
CA MET A 1 1.26 2.08 -13.05
C MET A 1 0.83 3.01 -11.94
N GLN A 2 0.09 2.50 -10.97
CA GLN A 2 -0.41 3.32 -9.87
C GLN A 2 0.46 3.16 -8.64
N THR A 3 0.39 4.16 -7.77
CA THR A 3 1.00 4.09 -6.45
C THR A 3 -0.10 3.93 -5.40
N LEU A 4 0.27 3.41 -4.24
CA LEU A 4 -0.70 3.03 -3.21
C LEU A 4 -1.59 4.19 -2.76
N ASN A 5 -1.06 5.40 -2.72
CA ASN A 5 -1.84 6.57 -2.33
C ASN A 5 -3.02 6.88 -3.27
N GLN A 6 -3.00 6.31 -4.47
CA GLN A 6 -4.05 6.52 -5.48
C GLN A 6 -5.16 5.47 -5.40
N ILE A 7 -5.00 4.46 -4.56
CA ILE A 7 -5.96 3.34 -4.48
C ILE A 7 -7.11 3.71 -3.55
N SER A 8 -8.33 3.44 -4.01
CA SER A 8 -9.53 3.73 -3.23
C SER A 8 -9.68 2.79 -2.03
N ASN A 9 -10.35 3.29 -1.00
CA ASN A 9 -10.70 2.47 0.16
C ASN A 9 -11.53 1.27 -0.30
N GLY A 10 -11.30 0.12 0.31
CA GLY A 10 -12.03 -1.10 0.00
C GLY A 10 -11.45 -1.93 -1.14
N GLN A 11 -10.32 -1.54 -1.70
CA GLN A 11 -9.69 -2.27 -2.80
C GLN A 11 -8.45 -3.02 -2.35
N SER A 12 -8.24 -4.18 -2.97
CA SER A 12 -7.03 -4.99 -2.78
C SER A 12 -6.11 -4.77 -3.97
N VAL A 13 -4.82 -4.68 -3.70
CA VAL A 13 -3.81 -4.49 -4.74
C VAL A 13 -2.59 -5.37 -4.45
N LEU A 14 -1.81 -5.60 -5.50
CA LEU A 14 -0.55 -6.33 -5.44
C LEU A 14 0.60 -5.34 -5.45
N ILE A 15 1.53 -5.49 -4.51
CA ILE A 15 2.73 -4.66 -4.50
C ILE A 15 3.66 -5.10 -5.62
N LYS A 16 4.02 -4.15 -6.49
CA LYS A 16 4.93 -4.42 -7.60
C LYS A 16 6.36 -4.02 -7.29
N ALA A 17 6.52 -2.90 -6.60
CA ALA A 17 7.85 -2.39 -6.27
C ALA A 17 7.74 -1.32 -5.20
N VAL A 18 8.83 -1.13 -4.46
CA VAL A 18 8.98 0.00 -3.54
C VAL A 18 10.09 0.88 -4.11
N SER A 19 9.78 2.15 -4.32
CA SER A 19 10.72 3.10 -4.90
C SER A 19 11.97 3.26 -4.03
N ASN A 20 13.09 3.45 -4.68
CA ASN A 20 14.36 3.62 -3.98
C ASN A 20 14.34 4.96 -3.21
N SER A 21 14.45 4.88 -1.90
CA SER A 21 14.40 6.03 -1.02
C SER A 21 14.96 5.65 0.35
N GLU A 22 15.10 6.63 1.22
CA GLU A 22 15.57 6.37 2.59
C GLU A 22 14.56 5.54 3.38
N LEU A 23 13.29 5.57 2.98
CA LEU A 23 12.22 4.84 3.67
C LEU A 23 12.05 3.40 3.19
N LYS A 24 12.74 3.01 2.10
CA LYS A 24 12.53 1.71 1.49
C LYS A 24 12.74 0.54 2.46
N ILE A 25 13.82 0.58 3.22
CA ILE A 25 14.12 -0.49 4.17
C ILE A 25 13.04 -0.59 5.25
N LYS A 26 12.61 0.55 5.77
CA LYS A 26 11.54 0.59 6.76
C LYS A 26 10.26 -0.04 6.21
N LEU A 27 9.88 0.30 4.99
CA LEU A 27 8.66 -0.21 4.38
C LEU A 27 8.76 -1.72 4.16
N ILE A 28 9.91 -2.20 3.72
CA ILE A 28 10.14 -3.63 3.53
C ILE A 28 10.05 -4.38 4.87
N GLU A 29 10.62 -3.81 5.92
CA GLU A 29 10.57 -4.42 7.26
C GLU A 29 9.13 -4.51 7.79
N LEU A 30 8.25 -3.60 7.35
CA LEU A 30 6.83 -3.64 7.70
C LEU A 30 6.04 -4.67 6.89
N GLY A 31 6.68 -5.34 5.93
CA GLY A 31 6.03 -6.34 5.11
C GLY A 31 5.59 -5.85 3.74
N LEU A 32 5.93 -4.60 3.38
CA LEU A 32 5.54 -4.01 2.10
C LEU A 32 6.55 -4.42 1.03
N ILE A 33 6.46 -5.68 0.62
CA ILE A 33 7.41 -6.27 -0.32
C ILE A 33 6.73 -6.66 -1.63
N GLU A 34 7.52 -6.75 -2.69
CA GLU A 34 7.03 -7.18 -3.99
C GLU A 34 6.32 -8.53 -3.89
N GLY A 35 5.18 -8.63 -4.54
CA GLY A 35 4.38 -9.84 -4.56
C GLY A 35 3.36 -9.95 -3.43
N GLN A 36 3.43 -9.08 -2.45
CA GLN A 36 2.49 -9.09 -1.33
C GLN A 36 1.19 -8.40 -1.72
N VAL A 37 0.05 -9.00 -1.33
CA VAL A 37 -1.26 -8.40 -1.51
C VAL A 37 -1.60 -7.58 -0.26
N LEU A 38 -2.20 -6.42 -0.45
CA LEU A 38 -2.71 -5.61 0.65
C LEU A 38 -4.10 -5.10 0.33
N TYR A 39 -4.82 -4.69 1.37
CA TYR A 39 -6.17 -4.16 1.28
C TYR A 39 -6.20 -2.77 1.89
N VAL A 40 -6.79 -1.80 1.18
CA VAL A 40 -6.92 -0.43 1.68
C VAL A 40 -8.17 -0.34 2.51
N LEU A 41 -8.03 -0.11 3.82
CA LEU A 41 -9.14 -0.10 4.76
C LEU A 41 -9.88 1.22 4.76
N PHE A 42 -9.17 2.30 5.10
CA PHE A 42 -9.76 3.63 5.20
C PHE A 42 -8.67 4.69 5.27
N ARG A 43 -9.08 5.93 5.22
CA ARG A 43 -8.20 7.08 5.44
C ARG A 43 -8.75 7.90 6.59
N ALA A 44 -7.85 8.61 7.28
CA ALA A 44 -8.25 9.59 8.28
C ALA A 44 -9.12 10.69 7.64
N PRO A 45 -9.90 11.44 8.43
CA PRO A 45 -10.86 12.40 7.88
C PRO A 45 -10.27 13.42 6.90
N LEU A 46 -9.01 13.80 7.06
CA LEU A 46 -8.33 14.71 6.14
C LEU A 46 -7.58 13.99 5.03
N GLY A 47 -7.74 12.68 4.92
CA GLY A 47 -7.13 11.87 3.89
C GLY A 47 -5.78 11.26 4.25
N ASP A 48 -5.15 11.71 5.32
CA ASP A 48 -3.82 11.25 5.74
C ASP A 48 -3.80 11.06 7.25
N PRO A 49 -3.31 9.95 7.76
CA PRO A 49 -2.75 8.80 7.06
C PRO A 49 -3.81 7.84 6.50
N MET A 50 -3.37 6.86 5.72
CA MET A 50 -4.24 5.79 5.27
C MET A 50 -3.94 4.51 6.05
N ALA A 51 -4.97 3.70 6.28
CA ALA A 51 -4.85 2.42 6.95
C ALA A 51 -4.96 1.29 5.94
N ILE A 52 -4.06 0.33 6.04
CA ILE A 52 -4.05 -0.85 5.17
C ILE A 52 -4.00 -2.11 6.01
N ASP A 53 -4.51 -3.20 5.45
CA ASP A 53 -4.36 -4.53 6.01
C ASP A 53 -3.37 -5.29 5.12
N ILE A 54 -2.31 -5.77 5.72
CA ILE A 54 -1.31 -6.58 5.03
C ILE A 54 -1.01 -7.80 5.88
N ASP A 55 -1.31 -8.96 5.32
CA ASP A 55 -1.09 -10.25 5.98
C ASP A 55 -1.72 -10.31 7.39
N GLY A 56 -2.92 -9.74 7.53
CA GLY A 56 -3.64 -9.73 8.80
C GLY A 56 -3.22 -8.63 9.77
N SER A 57 -2.22 -7.84 9.43
CA SER A 57 -1.76 -6.71 10.27
C SER A 57 -2.27 -5.41 9.70
N VAL A 58 -2.76 -4.55 10.58
CA VAL A 58 -3.19 -3.20 10.18
C VAL A 58 -2.03 -2.23 10.36
N LEU A 59 -1.67 -1.57 9.28
CA LEU A 59 -0.62 -0.56 9.27
C LEU A 59 -1.19 0.79 8.89
N SER A 60 -0.64 1.84 9.49
CA SER A 60 -0.97 3.21 9.15
C SER A 60 0.21 3.80 8.38
N LEU A 61 -0.06 4.27 7.16
CA LEU A 61 0.97 4.85 6.29
C LEU A 61 0.62 6.29 5.97
N ARG A 62 1.62 7.16 6.02
CA ARG A 62 1.45 8.51 5.49
C ARG A 62 1.31 8.43 3.98
N LEU A 63 0.54 9.36 3.39
CA LEU A 63 0.40 9.38 1.92
C LEU A 63 1.75 9.53 1.24
N SER A 64 2.69 10.27 1.83
CA SER A 64 4.05 10.40 1.29
C SER A 64 4.79 9.07 1.25
N GLU A 65 4.53 8.18 2.19
CA GLU A 65 5.10 6.83 2.18
C GLU A 65 4.41 5.95 1.14
N ALA A 66 3.09 6.06 1.05
CA ALA A 66 2.31 5.31 0.08
C ALA A 66 2.66 5.64 -1.38
N GLU A 67 3.10 6.88 -1.64
CA GLU A 67 3.57 7.29 -2.96
C GLU A 67 4.78 6.50 -3.44
N LEU A 68 5.53 5.92 -2.52
CA LEU A 68 6.73 5.14 -2.84
C LEU A 68 6.43 3.70 -3.23
N ILE A 69 5.17 3.27 -3.06
CA ILE A 69 4.78 1.88 -3.27
C ILE A 69 3.99 1.77 -4.57
N GLN A 70 4.59 1.10 -5.56
CA GLN A 70 3.95 0.86 -6.84
C GLN A 70 3.09 -0.39 -6.74
N VAL A 71 1.87 -0.30 -7.21
CA VAL A 71 0.90 -1.38 -7.08
C VAL A 71 0.17 -1.63 -8.39
N ASP A 72 -0.38 -2.84 -8.53
CA ASP A 72 -1.29 -3.20 -9.59
C ASP A 72 -2.59 -3.69 -8.97
N HIS A 73 -3.69 -3.44 -9.66
CA HIS A 73 -4.96 -4.01 -9.26
C HIS A 73 -4.92 -5.53 -9.42
N LEU A 74 -5.58 -6.24 -8.51
CA LEU A 74 -5.72 -7.68 -8.64
C LEU A 74 -6.68 -7.96 -9.79
N THR A 75 -6.25 -8.86 -10.69
CA THR A 75 -7.11 -9.30 -11.77
C THR A 75 -8.07 -10.33 -11.23
N SER A 76 -9.36 -10.07 -11.42
CA SER A 76 -10.37 -11.06 -11.07
C SER A 76 -10.44 -12.09 -12.21
N LEU A 77 -10.14 -13.32 -11.89
CA LEU A 77 -10.30 -14.44 -12.80
C LEU A 77 -11.69 -15.02 -12.53
N GLY A 78 -12.67 -14.25 -12.93
CA GLY A 78 -14.05 -14.65 -12.70
C GLY A 78 -14.52 -15.72 -13.61
#